data_8d6fdd43dbb23fe36ab0b8eafea5964b
#
_entry.id   8d6fdd43dbb23fe36ab0b8eafea5964b
#
_cell.length_a   1.000
_cell.length_b   1.000
_cell.length_c   1.000
_cell.angle_alpha   90.00
_cell.angle_beta   90.00
_cell.angle_gamma   90.00
#
_symmetry.space_group_name_H-M   'P 1'
#
loop_
_entity.id
_entity.type
_entity.pdbx_description
1 polymer ?
#
loop_
_entity_poly.entity_id
_entity_poly.type
_entity_poly.pdbx_seq_one_letter_code
_entity_poly.pdbx_strand_id
1 'polypeptide(L)'
;MKRPLIRCVVVLLAALLIALTVGRFWVGRYAVATRAMQPALRPGDRVAVDKRGTPIRRGAIVLYRSPRPQDGDALHFGRCVGLPGDTVTVTPDGYLIHGRLYPAPADLLDTYRVPRDLRLSLLSLLFSLDIPIRHLSDDTAHFCLCLTSTEAHRVRELLPRMLLPTPPPHEMPRLRFILPAARHDYAIDASTLRLCGEALLREARGRATLRADRLYLNGHPTDSYRFRHDHYWILADNPDAAIDSRHLGPIPRTAIIGTVVGR
;
A
#
# COMPACT_ATOMS: atom_id res chain seq x y z
N MET A 1 34.78 -45.16 31.36
CA MET A 1 34.11 -43.90 31.65
C MET A 1 34.20 -42.83 30.55
N LYS A 2 35.15 -42.82 29.59
CA LYS A 2 35.30 -41.76 28.54
C LYS A 2 34.27 -41.86 27.39
N ARG A 3 33.77 -43.04 27.02
CA ARG A 3 32.86 -43.26 25.89
C ARG A 3 31.45 -42.62 26.05
N PRO A 4 30.77 -42.68 27.23
CA PRO A 4 29.47 -42.01 27.37
C PRO A 4 29.58 -40.47 27.33
N LEU A 5 30.64 -39.91 27.87
CA LEU A 5 30.89 -38.44 27.84
C LEU A 5 31.07 -37.93 26.41
N ILE A 6 31.84 -38.65 25.58
CA ILE A 6 32.04 -38.31 24.17
C ILE A 6 30.72 -38.34 23.40
N ARG A 7 29.86 -39.36 23.64
CA ARG A 7 28.53 -39.43 23.01
C ARG A 7 27.65 -38.26 23.39
N CYS A 8 27.62 -37.88 24.67
CA CYS A 8 26.87 -36.73 25.13
C CYS A 8 27.34 -35.41 24.47
N VAL A 9 28.65 -35.20 24.36
CA VAL A 9 29.24 -34.04 23.69
C VAL A 9 28.89 -34.00 22.21
N VAL A 10 28.97 -35.13 21.49
CA VAL A 10 28.60 -35.19 20.07
C VAL A 10 27.11 -34.91 19.85
N VAL A 11 26.24 -35.43 20.71
CA VAL A 11 24.78 -35.13 20.63
C VAL A 11 24.51 -33.65 20.88
N LEU A 12 25.15 -33.04 21.88
CA LEU A 12 25.00 -31.62 22.16
C LEU A 12 25.52 -30.73 21.00
N LEU A 13 26.66 -31.09 20.41
CA LEU A 13 27.19 -30.37 19.24
C LEU A 13 26.28 -30.50 18.03
N ALA A 14 25.73 -31.69 17.79
CA ALA A 14 24.76 -31.92 16.70
C ALA A 14 23.48 -31.16 16.92
N ALA A 15 22.95 -31.15 18.15
CA ALA A 15 21.77 -30.37 18.50
C ALA A 15 22.00 -28.87 18.36
N LEU A 16 23.16 -28.36 18.77
CA LEU A 16 23.54 -26.96 18.58
C LEU A 16 23.66 -26.60 17.09
N LEU A 17 24.29 -27.45 16.29
CA LEU A 17 24.42 -27.25 14.84
C LEU A 17 23.06 -27.23 14.14
N ILE A 18 22.17 -28.14 14.53
CA ILE A 18 20.78 -28.17 14.03
C ILE A 18 20.05 -26.87 14.45
N ALA A 19 20.15 -26.45 15.70
CA ALA A 19 19.53 -25.23 16.20
C ALA A 19 20.03 -23.99 15.43
N LEU A 20 21.33 -23.89 15.18
CA LEU A 20 21.94 -22.80 14.41
C LEU A 20 21.52 -22.81 12.93
N THR A 21 21.48 -23.97 12.30
CA THR A 21 21.04 -24.10 10.90
C THR A 21 19.56 -23.81 10.75
N VAL A 22 18.72 -24.36 11.60
CA VAL A 22 17.28 -24.10 11.62
C VAL A 22 17.01 -22.60 11.92
N GLY A 23 17.70 -22.02 12.91
CA GLY A 23 17.59 -20.60 13.23
C GLY A 23 17.92 -19.69 12.05
N ARG A 24 18.92 -20.06 11.24
CA ARG A 24 19.30 -19.30 10.04
C ARG A 24 18.25 -19.35 8.92
N PHE A 25 17.42 -20.38 8.86
CA PHE A 25 16.30 -20.46 7.92
C PHE A 25 15.15 -19.52 8.30
N TRP A 26 14.94 -19.30 9.60
CA TRP A 26 13.82 -18.54 10.13
C TRP A 26 14.10 -17.04 10.23
N VAL A 27 15.36 -16.62 10.31
CA VAL A 27 15.73 -15.21 10.42
C VAL A 27 16.65 -14.84 9.25
N GLY A 28 16.15 -13.93 8.40
CA GLY A 28 16.92 -13.34 7.30
C GLY A 28 17.52 -12.00 7.70
N ARG A 29 18.70 -11.67 7.18
CA ARG A 29 19.31 -10.34 7.30
C ARG A 29 19.12 -9.58 5.99
N TYR A 30 18.56 -8.37 6.08
CA TYR A 30 18.28 -7.52 4.93
C TYR A 30 18.85 -6.12 5.14
N ALA A 31 19.39 -5.53 4.07
CA ALA A 31 19.85 -4.15 4.09
C ALA A 31 18.69 -3.21 3.74
N VAL A 32 18.62 -2.11 4.45
CA VAL A 32 17.67 -1.02 4.16
C VAL A 32 18.29 -0.14 3.07
N ALA A 33 17.67 -0.10 1.89
CA ALA A 33 18.19 0.63 0.73
C ALA A 33 17.64 2.07 0.62
N THR A 34 16.44 2.32 1.15
CA THR A 34 15.69 3.55 0.91
C THR A 34 15.44 4.35 2.19
N ARG A 35 15.00 5.61 2.01
CA ARG A 35 14.61 6.49 3.12
C ARG A 35 13.15 6.27 3.58
N ALA A 36 12.45 5.31 3.00
CA ALA A 36 11.02 5.08 3.23
C ALA A 36 10.64 4.87 4.70
N MET A 37 11.54 4.33 5.51
CA MET A 37 11.27 4.03 6.92
C MET A 37 11.99 4.97 7.90
N GLN A 38 12.50 6.11 7.43
CA GLN A 38 13.06 7.11 8.34
C GLN A 38 11.95 7.76 9.19
N PRO A 39 12.22 8.04 10.50
CA PRO A 39 13.48 7.85 11.20
C PRO A 39 13.71 6.44 11.76
N ALA A 40 12.73 5.53 11.68
CA ALA A 40 12.79 4.21 12.33
C ALA A 40 13.91 3.31 11.78
N LEU A 41 14.08 3.27 10.44
CA LEU A 41 15.20 2.59 9.76
C LEU A 41 15.88 3.57 8.81
N ARG A 42 17.20 3.51 8.72
CA ARG A 42 18.01 4.39 7.85
C ARG A 42 18.64 3.58 6.72
N PRO A 43 18.87 4.20 5.54
CA PRO A 43 19.65 3.58 4.48
C PRO A 43 21.00 3.09 5.02
N GLY A 44 21.37 1.84 4.69
CA GLY A 44 22.57 1.19 5.18
C GLY A 44 22.37 0.34 6.45
N ASP A 45 21.28 0.51 7.19
CA ASP A 45 20.95 -0.37 8.31
C ASP A 45 20.82 -1.83 7.84
N ARG A 46 21.25 -2.76 8.68
CA ARG A 46 21.02 -4.20 8.49
C ARG A 46 20.05 -4.68 9.55
N VAL A 47 18.92 -5.22 9.12
CA VAL A 47 17.85 -5.66 10.00
C VAL A 47 17.64 -7.16 9.93
N ALA A 48 17.28 -7.74 11.07
CA ALA A 48 16.87 -9.13 11.19
C ALA A 48 15.36 -9.24 10.97
N VAL A 49 14.96 -10.11 10.04
CA VAL A 49 13.55 -10.33 9.67
C VAL A 49 13.15 -11.76 10.01
N ASP A 50 12.16 -11.90 10.87
CA ASP A 50 11.55 -13.19 11.22
C ASP A 50 10.60 -13.64 10.11
N LYS A 51 10.92 -14.78 9.49
CA LYS A 51 10.19 -15.40 8.37
C LYS A 51 9.29 -16.56 8.77
N ARG A 52 9.14 -16.85 10.08
CA ARG A 52 8.35 -18.00 10.60
C ARG A 52 6.85 -17.90 10.32
N GLY A 53 6.38 -16.81 9.77
CA GLY A 53 4.95 -16.63 9.51
C GLY A 53 4.15 -16.25 10.75
N THR A 54 4.81 -15.72 11.77
CA THR A 54 4.18 -15.21 12.99
C THR A 54 3.07 -14.19 12.65
N PRO A 55 1.99 -14.12 13.46
CA PRO A 55 0.93 -13.16 13.26
C PRO A 55 1.49 -11.72 13.22
N ILE A 56 1.13 -10.98 12.18
CA ILE A 56 1.55 -9.60 12.02
C ILE A 56 0.73 -8.73 12.98
N ARG A 57 1.42 -7.93 13.79
CA ARG A 57 0.78 -7.01 14.73
C ARG A 57 0.73 -5.60 14.17
N ARG A 58 -0.27 -4.83 14.57
CA ARG A 58 -0.32 -3.41 14.26
C ARG A 58 0.90 -2.68 14.82
N GLY A 59 1.50 -1.80 14.02
CA GLY A 59 2.74 -1.09 14.36
C GLY A 59 4.02 -1.84 14.03
N ALA A 60 3.96 -3.14 13.72
CA ALA A 60 5.14 -3.92 13.33
C ALA A 60 5.70 -3.43 11.99
N ILE A 61 7.02 -3.35 11.88
CA ILE A 61 7.69 -3.12 10.60
C ILE A 61 7.82 -4.47 9.90
N VAL A 62 7.34 -4.55 8.66
CA VAL A 62 7.38 -5.74 7.83
C VAL A 62 8.23 -5.52 6.60
N LEU A 63 8.84 -6.59 6.12
CA LEU A 63 9.46 -6.67 4.81
C LEU A 63 8.47 -7.36 3.87
N TYR A 64 8.15 -6.74 2.75
CA TYR A 64 7.26 -7.32 1.75
C TYR A 64 7.79 -7.12 0.34
N ARG A 65 7.34 -7.96 -0.58
CA ARG A 65 7.58 -7.84 -2.01
C ARG A 65 6.47 -7.02 -2.63
N SER A 66 6.79 -6.16 -3.60
CA SER A 66 5.73 -5.47 -4.34
C SER A 66 4.76 -6.48 -4.93
N PRO A 67 3.44 -6.29 -4.74
CA PRO A 67 2.47 -7.17 -5.36
C PRO A 67 2.27 -6.89 -6.85
N ARG A 68 2.85 -5.81 -7.40
CA ARG A 68 2.73 -5.45 -8.82
C ARG A 68 3.76 -6.19 -9.66
N PRO A 69 3.36 -6.92 -10.73
CA PRO A 69 4.29 -7.65 -11.59
C PRO A 69 5.36 -6.77 -12.25
N GLN A 70 5.01 -5.52 -12.59
CA GLN A 70 5.94 -4.57 -13.21
C GLN A 70 7.08 -4.13 -12.30
N ASP A 71 6.92 -4.24 -10.99
CA ASP A 71 7.95 -3.88 -10.02
C ASP A 71 8.98 -5.03 -9.81
N GLY A 72 8.74 -6.18 -10.45
CA GLY A 72 9.59 -7.36 -10.31
C GLY A 72 9.64 -7.86 -8.87
N ASP A 73 10.85 -8.18 -8.41
CA ASP A 73 11.11 -8.65 -7.04
C ASP A 73 11.47 -7.52 -6.06
N ALA A 74 10.99 -6.30 -6.32
CA ALA A 74 11.28 -5.15 -5.45
C ALA A 74 10.81 -5.41 -4.01
N LEU A 75 11.73 -5.22 -3.07
CA LEU A 75 11.50 -5.40 -1.64
C LEU A 75 11.30 -4.04 -0.96
N HIS A 76 10.27 -3.97 -0.15
CA HIS A 76 9.90 -2.77 0.59
C HIS A 76 9.80 -3.04 2.08
N PHE A 77 10.24 -2.09 2.88
CA PHE A 77 9.91 -2.05 4.30
C PHE A 77 8.74 -1.10 4.52
N GLY A 78 7.83 -1.47 5.43
CA GLY A 78 6.71 -0.62 5.80
C GLY A 78 6.14 -1.02 7.15
N ARG A 79 5.38 -0.12 7.75
CA ARG A 79 4.70 -0.33 9.03
C ARG A 79 3.28 -0.83 8.79
N CYS A 80 2.93 -1.95 9.38
CA CYS A 80 1.57 -2.47 9.35
C CYS A 80 0.67 -1.58 10.22
N VAL A 81 -0.24 -0.83 9.59
CA VAL A 81 -1.19 0.07 10.28
C VAL A 81 -2.62 -0.44 10.23
N GLY A 82 -2.96 -1.28 9.25
CA GLY A 82 -4.27 -1.94 9.12
C GLY A 82 -4.14 -3.46 9.10
N LEU A 83 -4.98 -4.13 9.86
CA LEU A 83 -5.07 -5.59 9.96
C LEU A 83 -6.29 -6.10 9.17
N PRO A 84 -6.32 -7.39 8.77
CA PRO A 84 -7.49 -8.00 8.15
C PRO A 84 -8.76 -7.77 9.00
N GLY A 85 -9.84 -7.32 8.36
CA GLY A 85 -11.09 -6.94 9.00
C GLY A 85 -11.17 -5.46 9.44
N ASP A 86 -10.08 -4.71 9.44
CA ASP A 86 -10.13 -3.29 9.74
C ASP A 86 -10.84 -2.50 8.65
N THR A 87 -11.51 -1.43 9.05
CA THR A 87 -12.06 -0.44 8.13
C THR A 87 -11.03 0.63 7.81
N VAL A 88 -10.81 0.86 6.53
CA VAL A 88 -10.04 1.99 5.99
C VAL A 88 -11.04 2.98 5.40
N THR A 89 -10.97 4.23 5.86
CA THR A 89 -11.78 5.34 5.32
C THR A 89 -10.85 6.35 4.68
N VAL A 90 -11.05 6.62 3.40
CA VAL A 90 -10.33 7.68 2.69
C VAL A 90 -11.01 9.01 2.99
N THR A 91 -10.25 9.99 3.41
CA THR A 91 -10.70 11.35 3.71
C THR A 91 -9.87 12.36 2.91
N PRO A 92 -10.29 13.60 2.78
CA PRO A 92 -9.47 14.65 2.14
C PRO A 92 -8.08 14.81 2.78
N ASP A 93 -7.98 14.53 4.08
CA ASP A 93 -6.74 14.69 4.84
C ASP A 93 -5.87 13.43 4.84
N GLY A 94 -6.36 12.32 4.26
CA GLY A 94 -5.63 11.05 4.20
C GLY A 94 -6.50 9.83 4.52
N TYR A 95 -5.92 8.87 5.21
CA TYR A 95 -6.53 7.56 5.49
C TYR A 95 -6.81 7.41 6.98
N LEU A 96 -8.09 7.27 7.35
CA LEU A 96 -8.49 6.96 8.72
C LEU A 96 -8.57 5.44 8.88
N ILE A 97 -7.72 4.89 9.75
CA ILE A 97 -7.61 3.45 9.99
C ILE A 97 -7.62 3.22 11.50
N HIS A 98 -8.54 2.43 11.99
CA HIS A 98 -8.68 2.13 13.41
C HIS A 98 -8.65 3.40 14.30
N GLY A 99 -9.40 4.43 13.89
CA GLY A 99 -9.50 5.70 14.61
C GLY A 99 -8.28 6.62 14.52
N ARG A 100 -7.21 6.25 13.79
CA ARG A 100 -6.01 7.08 13.59
C ARG A 100 -5.92 7.57 12.16
N LEU A 101 -5.65 8.87 11.99
CA LEU A 101 -5.42 9.49 10.69
C LEU A 101 -3.97 9.29 10.24
N TYR A 102 -3.79 8.85 9.01
CA TYR A 102 -2.51 8.75 8.30
C TYR A 102 -2.58 9.64 7.06
N PRO A 103 -1.70 10.63 6.91
CA PRO A 103 -1.75 11.57 5.80
C PRO A 103 -1.54 10.87 4.45
N ALA A 104 -2.11 11.43 3.40
CA ALA A 104 -1.80 11.05 2.03
C ALA A 104 -0.35 11.43 1.70
N PRO A 105 0.35 10.69 0.82
CA PRO A 105 1.67 11.09 0.35
C PRO A 105 1.57 12.35 -0.52
N ALA A 106 2.60 13.19 -0.47
CA ALA A 106 2.66 14.44 -1.23
C ALA A 106 2.69 14.22 -2.75
N ASP A 107 3.13 13.06 -3.20
CA ASP A 107 3.21 12.66 -4.61
C ASP A 107 1.96 11.92 -5.13
N LEU A 108 0.97 11.66 -4.27
CA LEU A 108 -0.29 11.05 -4.70
C LEU A 108 -1.03 12.00 -5.65
N LEU A 109 -1.40 11.49 -6.81
CA LEU A 109 -2.14 12.24 -7.81
C LEU A 109 -3.63 12.25 -7.48
N ASP A 110 -4.17 13.44 -7.31
CA ASP A 110 -5.60 13.68 -7.16
C ASP A 110 -6.16 14.35 -8.42
N THR A 111 -7.44 14.11 -8.68
CA THR A 111 -8.14 14.72 -9.82
C THR A 111 -8.79 16.04 -9.42
N TYR A 112 -8.56 17.07 -10.22
CA TYR A 112 -9.12 18.39 -10.04
C TYR A 112 -9.94 18.81 -11.27
N ARG A 113 -11.09 19.43 -11.01
CA ARG A 113 -11.93 20.07 -12.02
C ARG A 113 -11.60 21.55 -12.07
N VAL A 114 -11.49 22.08 -13.26
CA VAL A 114 -11.26 23.51 -13.52
C VAL A 114 -12.34 24.00 -14.47
N PRO A 115 -13.04 25.10 -14.18
CA PRO A 115 -13.96 25.71 -15.13
C PRO A 115 -13.29 25.94 -16.47
N ARG A 116 -14.00 25.66 -17.58
CA ARG A 116 -13.40 25.72 -18.94
C ARG A 116 -12.88 27.09 -19.33
N ASP A 117 -13.54 28.14 -18.86
CA ASP A 117 -13.12 29.53 -19.07
C ASP A 117 -11.75 29.84 -18.44
N LEU A 118 -11.37 29.12 -17.38
CA LEU A 118 -10.08 29.27 -16.70
C LEU A 118 -8.98 28.35 -17.22
N ARG A 119 -9.28 27.49 -18.20
CA ARG A 119 -8.34 26.50 -18.73
C ARG A 119 -7.02 27.12 -19.21
N LEU A 120 -7.08 28.18 -20.01
CA LEU A 120 -5.87 28.80 -20.57
C LEU A 120 -5.01 29.43 -19.46
N SER A 121 -5.66 30.11 -18.50
CA SER A 121 -4.97 30.72 -17.36
C SER A 121 -4.27 29.66 -16.49
N LEU A 122 -4.94 28.51 -16.27
CA LEU A 122 -4.33 27.39 -15.57
C LEU A 122 -3.14 26.79 -16.33
N LEU A 123 -3.29 26.52 -17.63
CA LEU A 123 -2.20 25.94 -18.43
C LEU A 123 -0.98 26.85 -18.45
N SER A 124 -1.18 28.16 -18.57
CA SER A 124 -0.08 29.13 -18.47
C SER A 124 0.58 29.14 -17.10
N LEU A 125 -0.20 29.02 -16.04
CA LEU A 125 0.32 28.93 -14.68
C LEU A 125 1.11 27.63 -14.44
N LEU A 126 0.58 26.48 -14.86
CA LEU A 126 1.27 25.20 -14.73
C LEU A 126 2.61 25.22 -15.46
N PHE A 127 2.64 25.81 -16.65
CA PHE A 127 3.88 26.00 -17.41
C PHE A 127 4.87 26.90 -16.66
N SER A 128 4.42 28.03 -16.08
CA SER A 128 5.28 28.94 -15.33
C SER A 128 5.82 28.32 -14.01
N LEU A 129 5.11 27.35 -13.45
CA LEU A 129 5.49 26.63 -12.23
C LEU A 129 6.29 25.35 -12.50
N ASP A 130 6.57 25.02 -13.77
CA ASP A 130 7.19 23.77 -14.21
C ASP A 130 6.44 22.53 -13.70
N ILE A 131 5.09 22.60 -13.71
CA ILE A 131 4.21 21.50 -13.32
C ILE A 131 3.75 20.76 -14.57
N PRO A 132 4.00 19.44 -14.67
CA PRO A 132 3.62 18.67 -15.86
C PRO A 132 2.09 18.59 -16.00
N ILE A 133 1.61 18.80 -17.21
CA ILE A 133 0.18 18.75 -17.54
C ILE A 133 -0.23 17.28 -17.70
N ARG A 134 -0.97 16.77 -16.70
CA ARG A 134 -1.55 15.42 -16.70
C ARG A 134 -3.05 15.53 -16.92
N HIS A 135 -3.44 15.67 -18.16
CA HIS A 135 -4.85 15.77 -18.57
C HIS A 135 -5.54 14.40 -18.51
N LEU A 136 -6.75 14.35 -17.96
CA LEU A 136 -7.56 13.15 -17.89
C LEU A 136 -8.71 13.15 -18.88
N SER A 137 -9.58 14.14 -18.80
CA SER A 137 -10.80 14.23 -19.59
C SER A 137 -11.38 15.63 -19.49
N ASP A 138 -12.29 15.93 -20.40
CA ASP A 138 -13.12 17.12 -20.35
C ASP A 138 -14.58 16.70 -20.20
N ASP A 139 -15.34 17.41 -19.39
CA ASP A 139 -16.79 17.39 -19.41
C ASP A 139 -17.31 18.68 -20.06
N THR A 140 -18.62 18.87 -20.11
CA THR A 140 -19.25 20.05 -20.76
C THR A 140 -18.86 21.37 -20.10
N ALA A 141 -18.58 21.39 -18.82
CA ALA A 141 -18.34 22.57 -18.01
C ALA A 141 -16.89 22.68 -17.50
N HIS A 142 -16.18 21.57 -17.40
CA HIS A 142 -14.87 21.50 -16.73
C HIS A 142 -13.81 20.83 -17.57
N PHE A 143 -12.57 21.24 -17.33
CA PHE A 143 -11.33 20.61 -17.74
C PHE A 143 -10.78 19.83 -16.52
N CYS A 144 -10.53 18.54 -16.65
CA CYS A 144 -10.07 17.67 -15.57
C CYS A 144 -8.57 17.33 -15.72
N LEU A 145 -7.82 17.51 -14.65
CA LEU A 145 -6.38 17.19 -14.63
C LEU A 145 -5.98 16.55 -13.28
N CYS A 146 -4.84 15.84 -13.30
CA CYS A 146 -4.22 15.28 -12.11
C CYS A 146 -3.08 16.16 -11.63
N LEU A 147 -3.11 16.48 -10.33
CA LEU A 147 -2.01 17.16 -9.62
C LEU A 147 -1.68 16.40 -8.35
N THR A 148 -0.43 16.46 -7.92
CA THR A 148 -0.07 16.07 -6.55
C THR A 148 -0.59 17.09 -5.55
N SER A 149 -0.69 16.69 -4.28
CA SER A 149 -1.10 17.60 -3.21
C SER A 149 -0.21 18.86 -3.13
N THR A 150 1.10 18.70 -3.33
CA THR A 150 2.06 19.81 -3.35
C THR A 150 1.86 20.72 -4.54
N GLU A 151 1.65 20.17 -5.77
CA GLU A 151 1.38 20.95 -6.97
C GLU A 151 0.06 21.73 -6.84
N ALA A 152 -0.99 21.06 -6.35
CA ALA A 152 -2.29 21.70 -6.11
C ALA A 152 -2.21 22.82 -5.07
N HIS A 153 -1.39 22.66 -4.03
CA HIS A 153 -1.14 23.72 -3.04
C HIS A 153 -0.50 24.95 -3.70
N ARG A 154 0.57 24.78 -4.48
CA ARG A 154 1.22 25.86 -5.23
C ARG A 154 0.28 26.59 -6.18
N VAL A 155 -0.60 25.86 -6.87
CA VAL A 155 -1.62 26.47 -7.74
C VAL A 155 -2.65 27.26 -6.93
N ARG A 156 -3.12 26.72 -5.79
CA ARG A 156 -4.10 27.42 -4.93
C ARG A 156 -3.56 28.67 -4.27
N GLU A 157 -2.27 28.72 -3.93
CA GLU A 157 -1.64 29.94 -3.39
C GLU A 157 -1.74 31.11 -4.36
N LEU A 158 -1.61 30.85 -5.67
CA LEU A 158 -1.65 31.90 -6.70
C LEU A 158 -3.07 32.13 -7.23
N LEU A 159 -3.89 31.10 -7.29
CA LEU A 159 -5.25 31.13 -7.83
C LEU A 159 -6.21 30.33 -6.93
N PRO A 160 -6.63 30.86 -5.77
CA PRO A 160 -7.33 30.11 -4.74
C PRO A 160 -8.67 29.49 -5.17
N ARG A 161 -9.33 30.06 -6.19
CA ARG A 161 -10.67 29.62 -6.65
C ARG A 161 -10.64 28.74 -7.90
N MET A 162 -9.46 28.43 -8.43
CA MET A 162 -9.35 27.78 -9.73
C MET A 162 -9.46 26.24 -9.68
N LEU A 163 -8.99 25.63 -8.61
CA LEU A 163 -8.98 24.17 -8.48
C LEU A 163 -10.11 23.70 -7.58
N LEU A 164 -11.05 22.98 -8.18
CA LEU A 164 -12.10 22.27 -7.45
C LEU A 164 -11.73 20.79 -7.39
N PRO A 165 -11.64 20.17 -6.21
CA PRO A 165 -11.50 18.72 -6.08
C PRO A 165 -12.63 18.01 -6.83
N THR A 166 -12.36 16.85 -7.39
CA THR A 166 -13.37 16.07 -8.09
C THR A 166 -13.63 14.76 -7.35
N PRO A 167 -14.81 14.54 -6.80
CA PRO A 167 -15.92 15.49 -6.54
C PRO A 167 -15.56 16.55 -5.48
N PRO A 168 -16.36 17.63 -5.30
CA PRO A 168 -16.14 18.61 -4.23
C PRO A 168 -16.01 17.94 -2.86
N PRO A 169 -15.24 18.49 -1.91
CA PRO A 169 -14.94 17.84 -0.63
C PRO A 169 -16.17 17.40 0.18
N HIS A 170 -17.28 18.12 0.08
CA HIS A 170 -18.55 17.81 0.74
C HIS A 170 -19.38 16.76 -0.01
N GLU A 171 -19.06 16.49 -1.29
CA GLU A 171 -19.68 15.48 -2.14
C GLU A 171 -18.75 14.28 -2.38
N MET A 172 -17.48 14.35 -1.93
CA MET A 172 -16.61 13.18 -2.00
C MET A 172 -17.23 12.06 -1.18
N PRO A 173 -17.69 10.97 -1.81
CA PRO A 173 -18.09 9.81 -1.04
C PRO A 173 -16.87 9.43 -0.21
N ARG A 174 -17.05 9.39 1.11
CA ARG A 174 -16.01 8.81 1.98
C ARG A 174 -15.82 7.38 1.55
N LEU A 175 -14.84 7.15 0.70
CA LEU A 175 -14.52 5.80 0.27
C LEU A 175 -14.15 5.01 1.51
N ARG A 176 -14.99 4.02 1.79
CA ARG A 176 -14.80 3.16 2.95
C ARG A 176 -14.77 1.72 2.47
N PHE A 177 -13.78 0.99 2.90
CA PHE A 177 -13.69 -0.44 2.61
C PHE A 177 -13.14 -1.20 3.82
N ILE A 178 -13.39 -2.50 3.85
CA ILE A 178 -12.89 -3.38 4.88
C ILE A 178 -11.68 -4.12 4.30
N LEU A 179 -10.56 -4.14 5.04
CA LEU A 179 -9.37 -4.90 4.66
C LEU A 179 -9.73 -6.39 4.59
N PRO A 180 -9.48 -7.05 3.45
CA PRO A 180 -9.90 -8.43 3.29
C PRO A 180 -9.23 -9.35 4.31
N ALA A 181 -10.06 -10.12 5.03
CA ALA A 181 -9.66 -11.28 5.79
C ALA A 181 -9.93 -12.55 4.99
N ALA A 182 -9.06 -13.53 5.10
CA ALA A 182 -9.18 -14.79 4.37
C ALA A 182 -10.50 -15.51 4.70
N ARG A 183 -11.11 -16.12 3.69
CA ARG A 183 -12.31 -16.95 3.80
C ARG A 183 -13.59 -16.22 4.21
N HIS A 184 -13.60 -14.89 4.17
CA HIS A 184 -14.80 -14.07 4.36
C HIS A 184 -15.29 -13.54 3.02
N ASP A 185 -16.59 -13.44 2.87
CA ASP A 185 -17.23 -12.84 1.69
C ASP A 185 -17.35 -11.33 1.91
N TYR A 186 -16.94 -10.58 0.90
CA TYR A 186 -17.01 -9.12 0.92
C TYR A 186 -17.93 -8.65 -0.20
N ALA A 187 -18.82 -7.73 0.13
CA ALA A 187 -19.60 -7.02 -0.87
C ALA A 187 -18.65 -6.18 -1.73
N ILE A 188 -18.86 -6.23 -3.03
CA ILE A 188 -18.02 -5.53 -4.02
C ILE A 188 -18.82 -4.33 -4.52
N ASP A 189 -18.66 -3.23 -3.82
CA ASP A 189 -19.15 -1.92 -4.22
C ASP A 189 -18.07 -1.10 -4.95
N ALA A 190 -18.44 0.08 -5.43
CA ALA A 190 -17.52 0.99 -6.13
C ALA A 190 -16.29 1.37 -5.27
N SER A 191 -16.47 1.52 -3.95
CA SER A 191 -15.36 1.84 -3.03
C SER A 191 -14.38 0.67 -2.92
N THR A 192 -14.90 -0.54 -2.76
CA THR A 192 -14.11 -1.77 -2.72
C THR A 192 -13.36 -1.99 -4.03
N LEU A 193 -14.02 -1.79 -5.18
CA LEU A 193 -13.37 -1.92 -6.49
C LEU A 193 -12.25 -0.91 -6.68
N ARG A 194 -12.47 0.34 -6.28
CA ARG A 194 -11.46 1.39 -6.43
C ARG A 194 -10.21 1.14 -5.58
N LEU A 195 -10.36 0.60 -4.37
CA LEU A 195 -9.27 0.45 -3.41
C LEU A 195 -8.69 -0.97 -3.37
N CYS A 196 -9.50 -1.99 -3.62
CA CYS A 196 -9.10 -3.40 -3.58
C CYS A 196 -9.12 -4.08 -4.96
N GLY A 197 -9.61 -3.41 -6.01
CA GLY A 197 -9.83 -4.03 -7.33
C GLY A 197 -8.57 -4.65 -7.91
N GLU A 198 -7.42 -3.98 -7.84
CA GLU A 198 -6.15 -4.56 -8.28
C GLU A 198 -5.75 -5.78 -7.44
N ALA A 199 -5.93 -5.73 -6.12
CA ALA A 199 -5.63 -6.86 -5.24
C ALA A 199 -6.53 -8.06 -5.57
N LEU A 200 -7.80 -7.80 -5.82
CA LEU A 200 -8.79 -8.81 -6.24
C LEU A 200 -8.40 -9.44 -7.58
N LEU A 201 -8.10 -8.63 -8.61
CA LEU A 201 -7.72 -9.12 -9.94
C LEU A 201 -6.45 -9.99 -9.87
N ARG A 202 -5.45 -9.55 -9.10
CA ARG A 202 -4.22 -10.33 -8.87
C ARG A 202 -4.52 -11.68 -8.22
N GLU A 203 -5.35 -11.69 -7.16
CA GLU A 203 -5.69 -12.93 -6.47
C GLU A 203 -6.53 -13.87 -7.34
N ALA A 204 -7.42 -13.34 -8.14
CA ALA A 204 -8.29 -14.10 -9.02
C ALA A 204 -7.53 -14.76 -10.20
N ARG A 205 -6.30 -14.33 -10.51
CA ARG A 205 -5.43 -14.94 -11.54
C ARG A 205 -6.13 -15.13 -12.89
N GLY A 206 -6.70 -14.05 -13.44
CA GLY A 206 -7.37 -14.04 -14.73
C GLY A 206 -8.82 -14.55 -14.73
N ARG A 207 -9.33 -15.07 -13.60
CA ARG A 207 -10.74 -15.49 -13.47
C ARG A 207 -11.69 -14.32 -13.25
N ALA A 208 -11.19 -13.17 -12.85
CA ALA A 208 -11.94 -11.95 -12.64
C ALA A 208 -11.61 -10.91 -13.70
N THR A 209 -12.62 -10.17 -14.12
CA THR A 209 -12.48 -8.98 -14.98
C THR A 209 -13.38 -7.86 -14.45
N LEU A 210 -12.95 -6.62 -14.65
CA LEU A 210 -13.75 -5.44 -14.36
C LEU A 210 -14.24 -4.84 -15.67
N ARG A 211 -15.56 -4.59 -15.76
CA ARG A 211 -16.19 -3.93 -16.91
C ARG A 211 -17.23 -2.94 -16.39
N ALA A 212 -17.12 -1.68 -16.79
CA ALA A 212 -18.07 -0.63 -16.40
C ALA A 212 -18.39 -0.64 -14.90
N ASP A 213 -17.33 -0.64 -14.05
CA ASP A 213 -17.39 -0.65 -12.58
C ASP A 213 -18.14 -1.86 -11.97
N ARG A 214 -18.22 -2.97 -12.72
CA ARG A 214 -18.75 -4.25 -12.25
C ARG A 214 -17.70 -5.35 -12.29
N LEU A 215 -17.75 -6.20 -11.29
CA LEU A 215 -16.92 -7.40 -11.21
C LEU A 215 -17.59 -8.56 -11.95
N TYR A 216 -16.81 -9.22 -12.78
CA TYR A 216 -17.18 -10.49 -13.42
C TYR A 216 -16.21 -11.57 -12.94
N LEU A 217 -16.76 -12.68 -12.43
CA LEU A 217 -15.98 -13.85 -12.03
C LEU A 217 -16.34 -15.03 -12.95
N ASN A 218 -15.35 -15.59 -13.64
CA ASN A 218 -15.55 -16.63 -14.68
C ASN A 218 -16.60 -16.23 -15.74
N GLY A 219 -16.65 -14.94 -16.09
CA GLY A 219 -17.61 -14.42 -17.09
C GLY A 219 -18.98 -14.04 -16.54
N HIS A 220 -19.29 -14.34 -15.28
CA HIS A 220 -20.56 -14.02 -14.65
C HIS A 220 -20.45 -12.79 -13.75
N PRO A 221 -21.41 -11.84 -13.81
CA PRO A 221 -21.42 -10.70 -12.90
C PRO A 221 -21.60 -11.17 -11.46
N THR A 222 -20.86 -10.55 -10.54
CA THR A 222 -20.96 -10.85 -9.10
C THR A 222 -20.82 -9.59 -8.27
N ASP A 223 -21.58 -9.55 -7.17
CA ASP A 223 -21.56 -8.43 -6.21
C ASP A 223 -20.81 -8.80 -4.93
N SER A 224 -20.16 -9.98 -4.91
CA SER A 224 -19.36 -10.43 -3.78
C SER A 224 -18.10 -11.17 -4.23
N TYR A 225 -17.08 -11.16 -3.37
CA TYR A 225 -15.84 -11.91 -3.57
C TYR A 225 -15.31 -12.45 -2.25
N ARG A 226 -14.85 -13.71 -2.27
CA ARG A 226 -14.21 -14.37 -1.14
C ARG A 226 -12.71 -14.38 -1.34
N PHE A 227 -12.01 -13.55 -0.56
CA PHE A 227 -10.56 -13.52 -0.59
C PHE A 227 -9.96 -14.80 0.01
N ARG A 228 -8.86 -15.27 -0.57
CA ARG A 228 -8.13 -16.46 -0.12
C ARG A 228 -7.11 -16.15 0.94
N HIS A 229 -6.60 -14.89 0.93
CA HIS A 229 -5.52 -14.44 1.79
C HIS A 229 -5.95 -13.22 2.59
N ASP A 230 -5.39 -13.10 3.79
CA ASP A 230 -5.44 -11.89 4.58
C ASP A 230 -4.72 -10.75 3.88
N HIS A 231 -5.26 -9.54 3.97
CA HIS A 231 -4.65 -8.33 3.42
C HIS A 231 -4.41 -7.31 4.52
N TYR A 232 -3.33 -6.58 4.38
CA TYR A 232 -2.84 -5.62 5.35
C TYR A 232 -2.70 -4.24 4.70
N TRP A 233 -2.88 -3.19 5.50
CA TRP A 233 -2.55 -1.84 5.08
C TRP A 233 -1.19 -1.48 5.67
N ILE A 234 -0.22 -1.30 4.80
CA ILE A 234 1.18 -1.09 5.15
C ILE A 234 1.59 0.29 4.65
N LEU A 235 2.09 1.13 5.55
CA LEU A 235 2.55 2.47 5.23
C LEU A 235 4.04 2.63 5.54
N ALA A 236 4.70 3.47 4.76
CA ALA A 236 6.04 3.95 5.08
C ALA A 236 5.98 5.01 6.18
N ASP A 237 7.01 5.07 7.03
CA ASP A 237 7.13 6.11 8.05
C ASP A 237 7.48 7.48 7.42
N ASN A 238 8.16 7.48 6.26
CA ASN A 238 8.40 8.65 5.43
C ASN A 238 7.57 8.54 4.14
N PRO A 239 6.42 9.23 4.07
CA PRO A 239 5.50 9.14 2.95
C PRO A 239 6.08 9.60 1.62
N ASP A 240 6.97 10.60 1.64
CA ASP A 240 7.49 11.26 0.44
C ASP A 240 8.58 10.45 -0.28
N ALA A 241 9.02 9.36 0.31
CA ALA A 241 10.11 8.54 -0.22
C ALA A 241 9.72 7.06 -0.43
N ALA A 242 8.41 6.77 -0.60
CA ALA A 242 7.97 5.39 -0.55
C ALA A 242 6.81 5.06 -1.48
N ILE A 243 6.84 3.83 -1.99
CA ILE A 243 5.69 3.16 -2.61
C ILE A 243 5.13 2.19 -1.56
N ASP A 244 3.87 2.38 -1.15
CA ASP A 244 3.22 1.60 -0.11
C ASP A 244 1.72 1.35 -0.40
N SER A 245 0.91 0.95 0.59
CA SER A 245 -0.50 0.64 0.37
C SER A 245 -1.33 1.79 -0.20
N ARG A 246 -0.88 3.03 -0.07
CA ARG A 246 -1.52 4.21 -0.68
C ARG A 246 -1.46 4.15 -2.21
N HIS A 247 -0.40 3.52 -2.74
CA HIS A 247 -0.15 3.33 -4.18
C HIS A 247 -0.49 1.91 -4.67
N LEU A 248 -0.25 0.91 -3.80
CA LEU A 248 -0.34 -0.52 -4.14
C LEU A 248 -1.69 -1.14 -3.79
N GLY A 249 -2.50 -0.43 -2.98
CA GLY A 249 -3.67 -1.02 -2.34
C GLY A 249 -3.31 -2.00 -1.21
N PRO A 250 -4.26 -2.80 -0.74
CA PRO A 250 -4.03 -3.79 0.31
C PRO A 250 -2.96 -4.82 -0.09
N ILE A 251 -2.02 -5.07 0.82
CA ILE A 251 -0.91 -6.01 0.60
C ILE A 251 -1.31 -7.40 1.09
N PRO A 252 -1.32 -8.43 0.23
CA PRO A 252 -1.70 -9.77 0.64
C PRO A 252 -0.64 -10.40 1.56
N ARG A 253 -1.07 -11.25 2.49
CA ARG A 253 -0.16 -11.99 3.39
C ARG A 253 0.95 -12.72 2.64
N THR A 254 0.67 -13.22 1.45
CA THR A 254 1.63 -13.96 0.61
C THR A 254 2.77 -13.09 0.08
N ALA A 255 2.59 -11.77 0.01
CA ALA A 255 3.65 -10.84 -0.36
C ALA A 255 4.55 -10.46 0.82
N ILE A 256 4.10 -10.68 2.07
CA ILE A 256 4.87 -10.34 3.27
C ILE A 256 5.86 -11.46 3.59
N ILE A 257 7.14 -11.12 3.53
CA ILE A 257 8.27 -12.03 3.78
C ILE A 257 8.42 -12.28 5.28
N GLY A 258 8.30 -11.25 6.10
CA GLY A 258 8.42 -11.38 7.54
C GLY A 258 8.39 -10.04 8.28
N THR A 259 8.57 -10.13 9.60
CA THR A 259 8.55 -8.99 10.51
C THR A 259 9.95 -8.66 11.00
N VAL A 260 10.30 -7.38 11.04
CA VAL A 260 11.58 -6.90 11.61
C VAL A 260 11.58 -7.15 13.12
N VAL A 261 12.60 -7.87 13.61
CA VAL A 261 12.74 -8.26 15.02
C VAL A 261 13.99 -7.69 15.70
N GLY A 262 14.89 -7.08 14.93
CA GLY A 262 16.11 -6.47 15.46
C GLY A 262 16.92 -5.75 14.37
N ARG A 263 17.82 -4.90 14.81
CA ARG A 263 18.88 -4.23 14.02
C ARG A 263 20.20 -4.93 14.24
#